data_86f65d68cc3e522065c3d339def3a2f8
#
_entry.id   86f65d68cc3e522065c3d339def3a2f8
#
_cell.length_a   1.000
_cell.length_b   1.000
_cell.length_c   1.000
_cell.angle_alpha   90.00
_cell.angle_beta   90.00
_cell.angle_gamma   90.00
#
_symmetry.space_group_name_H-M   'P 1'
#
loop_
_entity.id
_entity.type
_entity.pdbx_description
1 polymer ?
#
loop_
_entity_poly.entity_id
_entity_poly.type
_entity_poly.pdbx_seq_one_letter_code
_entity_poly.pdbx_strand_id
1 'polypeptide(L)'
;GKYATVHLADPRVDQADGPTAAREWVLVLHFRMTGKVVLDDGAAGRRVRLRLHLKGSGPPTVVFDDRRCLGEVWLIENADLEMFFTSRKLGPEPWPMPRGGAWWSGRLKGSRGPLKTVLMDQHRVAGLGNIAASEILWLARLSPFDTASDLALADWDRLADSVPRFIDRVLQTESGDEVYFVQHGGSNNFAVYQRADQPCLRCATPVARRVQSGRSTFWCPQCQPERPH
;
A
#
# COMPACT_ATOMS: atom_id res chain seq x y z
N GLY A 1 -0.11 2.45 7.50
CA GLY A 1 -0.66 1.17 7.06
C GLY A 1 -1.53 1.31 5.83
N LYS A 2 -2.26 0.28 5.45
CA LYS A 2 -3.14 0.30 4.27
C LYS A 2 -4.57 0.58 4.69
N TYR A 3 -4.76 1.68 5.36
CA TYR A 3 -6.07 2.15 5.82
C TYR A 3 -6.44 3.42 5.07
N ALA A 4 -7.73 3.60 4.82
CA ALA A 4 -8.30 4.87 4.44
C ALA A 4 -9.22 5.36 5.56
N THR A 5 -9.25 6.66 5.78
CA THR A 5 -10.12 7.32 6.74
C THR A 5 -11.04 8.29 6.02
N VAL A 6 -12.31 8.28 6.40
CA VAL A 6 -13.30 9.26 5.95
C VAL A 6 -13.87 9.95 7.18
N HIS A 7 -13.63 11.24 7.30
CA HIS A 7 -14.16 12.05 8.38
C HIS A 7 -15.61 12.42 8.07
N LEU A 8 -16.48 12.14 9.03
CA LEU A 8 -17.91 12.37 8.89
C LEU A 8 -18.31 13.55 9.79
N ALA A 9 -18.93 14.57 9.21
CA ALA A 9 -19.52 15.65 9.98
C ALA A 9 -20.83 15.18 10.60
N ASP A 10 -21.11 15.54 11.87
CA ASP A 10 -22.42 15.31 12.47
C ASP A 10 -23.38 16.41 11.98
N PRO A 11 -24.41 16.05 11.19
CA PRO A 11 -25.35 17.03 10.65
C PRO A 11 -26.23 17.70 11.72
N ARG A 12 -26.20 17.22 12.96
CA ARG A 12 -26.99 17.77 14.08
C ARG A 12 -26.34 18.97 14.74
N VAL A 13 -25.05 19.25 14.44
CA VAL A 13 -24.28 20.34 15.04
C VAL A 13 -24.77 21.71 14.59
N ASP A 14 -25.31 21.80 13.37
CA ASP A 14 -25.85 23.05 12.81
C ASP A 14 -27.19 23.47 13.43
N GLN A 15 -27.77 22.68 14.36
CA GLN A 15 -29.13 22.89 14.89
C GLN A 15 -29.19 23.03 16.43
N ALA A 16 -28.06 22.97 17.13
CA ALA A 16 -28.08 23.05 18.60
C ALA A 16 -27.49 24.36 19.11
N ASP A 17 -28.31 25.22 19.66
CA ASP A 17 -27.92 26.34 20.52
C ASP A 17 -27.32 25.78 21.83
N GLY A 18 -26.00 25.54 21.86
CA GLY A 18 -25.29 25.14 23.07
C GLY A 18 -23.93 24.50 22.84
N PRO A 19 -22.99 24.59 23.80
CA PRO A 19 -21.63 24.07 23.63
C PRO A 19 -21.53 22.56 23.88
N THR A 20 -22.38 21.76 23.24
CA THR A 20 -22.18 20.31 23.21
C THR A 20 -21.14 20.05 22.12
N ALA A 21 -19.94 19.67 22.53
CA ALA A 21 -18.86 19.34 21.60
C ALA A 21 -19.38 18.35 20.55
N ALA A 22 -19.40 18.79 19.30
CA ALA A 22 -19.79 17.95 18.17
C ALA A 22 -18.96 16.66 18.19
N ARG A 23 -19.62 15.52 18.22
CA ARG A 23 -18.94 14.25 18.06
C ARG A 23 -18.55 14.09 16.61
N GLU A 24 -17.27 14.18 16.33
CA GLU A 24 -16.74 13.87 15.01
C GLU A 24 -16.52 12.35 14.89
N TRP A 25 -17.07 11.78 13.84
CA TRP A 25 -16.93 10.36 13.55
C TRP A 25 -15.96 10.13 12.42
N VAL A 26 -15.20 9.05 12.49
CA VAL A 26 -14.29 8.62 11.44
C VAL A 26 -14.64 7.20 11.02
N LEU A 27 -14.89 7.04 9.74
CA LEU A 27 -14.99 5.73 9.11
C LEU A 27 -13.58 5.29 8.71
N VAL A 28 -13.13 4.17 9.26
CA VAL A 28 -11.82 3.58 8.96
C VAL A 28 -12.04 2.34 8.11
N LEU A 29 -11.38 2.28 6.95
CA LEU A 29 -11.48 1.17 6.00
C LEU A 29 -10.12 0.49 5.84
N HIS A 30 -10.10 -0.83 5.88
CA HIS A 30 -8.95 -1.64 5.51
C HIS A 30 -9.32 -2.56 4.34
N PHE A 31 -8.72 -2.31 3.18
CA PHE A 31 -9.12 -2.96 1.92
C PHE A 31 -8.71 -4.43 1.79
N ARG A 32 -7.80 -4.90 2.65
CA ARG A 32 -7.24 -6.25 2.54
C ARG A 32 -6.74 -6.55 1.12
N MET A 33 -7.34 -7.52 0.43
CA MET A 33 -6.84 -8.00 -0.87
C MET A 33 -7.67 -7.55 -2.06
N THR A 34 -8.98 -7.35 -1.89
CA THR A 34 -9.91 -7.09 -3.01
C THR A 34 -10.87 -5.94 -2.74
N GLY A 35 -10.78 -5.32 -1.55
CA GLY A 35 -11.58 -4.14 -1.21
C GLY A 35 -11.17 -2.94 -2.03
N LYS A 36 -12.15 -2.18 -2.48
CA LYS A 36 -11.98 -0.90 -3.16
C LYS A 36 -13.15 0.03 -2.86
N VAL A 37 -12.89 1.33 -2.89
CA VAL A 37 -13.92 2.36 -2.81
C VAL A 37 -14.12 2.92 -4.21
N VAL A 38 -15.35 2.90 -4.71
CA VAL A 38 -15.70 3.37 -6.05
C VAL A 38 -17.02 4.10 -6.02
N LEU A 39 -17.28 4.89 -7.05
CA LEU A 39 -18.60 5.48 -7.28
C LEU A 39 -19.62 4.38 -7.57
N ASP A 40 -20.84 4.54 -7.05
CA ASP A 40 -21.92 3.61 -7.37
C ASP A 40 -22.54 3.98 -8.71
N ASP A 41 -22.11 3.29 -9.75
CA ASP A 41 -22.61 3.42 -11.13
C ASP A 41 -23.71 2.39 -11.47
N GLY A 42 -24.17 1.63 -10.46
CA GLY A 42 -25.14 0.55 -10.65
C GLY A 42 -24.61 -0.68 -11.36
N ALA A 43 -23.29 -0.79 -11.58
CA ALA A 43 -22.70 -1.92 -12.30
C ALA A 43 -23.01 -3.27 -11.64
N ALA A 44 -23.43 -4.24 -12.46
CA ALA A 44 -23.72 -5.58 -12.02
C ALA A 44 -22.45 -6.33 -11.54
N GLY A 45 -22.64 -7.28 -10.62
CA GLY A 45 -21.54 -8.15 -10.14
C GLY A 45 -20.69 -7.59 -9.02
N ARG A 46 -20.96 -6.38 -8.53
CA ARG A 46 -20.32 -5.82 -7.35
C ARG A 46 -20.69 -6.58 -6.07
N ARG A 47 -19.75 -6.74 -5.18
CA ARG A 47 -19.94 -7.26 -3.81
C ARG A 47 -19.91 -6.09 -2.83
N VAL A 48 -20.94 -5.25 -2.89
CA VAL A 48 -21.07 -4.04 -2.04
C VAL A 48 -21.18 -4.45 -0.57
N ARG A 49 -20.26 -3.92 0.25
CA ARG A 49 -20.20 -4.14 1.70
C ARG A 49 -20.73 -2.94 2.48
N LEU A 50 -20.54 -1.74 1.93
CA LEU A 50 -21.01 -0.49 2.52
C LEU A 50 -21.41 0.46 1.38
N ARG A 51 -22.49 1.22 1.60
CA ARG A 51 -22.86 2.38 0.79
C ARG A 51 -22.81 3.63 1.63
N LEU A 52 -22.19 4.66 1.10
CA LEU A 52 -22.16 6.00 1.68
C LEU A 52 -22.92 6.93 0.74
N HIS A 53 -24.04 7.46 1.22
CA HIS A 53 -24.80 8.49 0.51
C HIS A 53 -24.23 9.85 0.89
N LEU A 54 -23.65 10.53 -0.07
CA LEU A 54 -23.02 11.83 0.12
C LEU A 54 -24.03 12.96 -0.09
N LYS A 55 -23.95 13.99 0.74
CA LYS A 55 -24.69 15.24 0.53
C LYS A 55 -23.78 16.23 -0.21
N GLY A 56 -24.32 16.96 -1.16
CA GLY A 56 -23.59 17.99 -1.90
C GLY A 56 -23.67 17.81 -3.42
N SER A 57 -22.84 18.56 -4.15
CA SER A 57 -22.81 18.58 -5.62
C SER A 57 -21.96 17.46 -6.25
N GLY A 58 -21.37 16.59 -5.43
CA GLY A 58 -20.57 15.45 -5.88
C GLY A 58 -21.40 14.22 -6.24
N PRO A 59 -20.77 13.09 -6.55
CA PRO A 59 -21.45 11.84 -6.84
C PRO A 59 -22.30 11.40 -5.63
N PRO A 60 -23.56 10.99 -5.86
CA PRO A 60 -24.53 10.79 -4.79
C PRO A 60 -24.22 9.60 -3.88
N THR A 61 -23.46 8.63 -4.36
CA THR A 61 -23.19 7.41 -3.61
C THR A 61 -21.80 6.87 -3.92
N VAL A 62 -21.10 6.49 -2.86
CA VAL A 62 -19.81 5.79 -2.91
C VAL A 62 -19.99 4.41 -2.27
N VAL A 63 -19.41 3.38 -2.85
CA VAL A 63 -19.53 2.02 -2.34
C VAL A 63 -18.17 1.42 -2.01
N PHE A 64 -18.12 0.68 -0.90
CA PHE A 64 -17.04 -0.23 -0.60
C PHE A 64 -17.39 -1.59 -1.21
N ASP A 65 -16.70 -1.92 -2.30
CA ASP A 65 -16.84 -3.20 -3.02
C ASP A 65 -15.70 -4.12 -2.60
N ASP A 66 -16.03 -5.33 -2.12
CA ASP A 66 -15.03 -6.33 -1.75
C ASP A 66 -15.48 -7.74 -2.14
N ARG A 67 -14.94 -8.24 -3.23
CA ARG A 67 -15.29 -9.54 -3.80
C ARG A 67 -15.00 -10.72 -2.88
N ARG A 68 -13.95 -10.65 -2.06
CA ARG A 68 -13.55 -11.70 -1.12
C ARG A 68 -14.13 -11.53 0.27
N CYS A 69 -14.78 -10.41 0.55
CA CYS A 69 -15.39 -10.09 1.85
C CYS A 69 -14.38 -10.17 3.03
N LEU A 70 -13.12 -9.82 2.78
CA LEU A 70 -12.05 -9.81 3.79
C LEU A 70 -11.77 -8.41 4.33
N GLY A 71 -12.25 -7.39 3.64
CA GLY A 71 -12.11 -6.01 4.04
C GLY A 71 -12.85 -5.72 5.35
N GLU A 72 -12.35 -4.77 6.08
CA GLU A 72 -12.86 -4.40 7.41
C GLU A 72 -13.23 -2.93 7.43
N VAL A 73 -14.29 -2.60 8.13
CA VAL A 73 -14.82 -1.24 8.28
C VAL A 73 -15.12 -0.99 9.74
N TRP A 74 -14.66 0.14 10.26
CA TRP A 74 -14.93 0.60 11.61
C TRP A 74 -15.48 2.01 11.60
N LEU A 75 -16.45 2.29 12.45
CA LEU A 75 -16.91 3.63 12.75
C LEU A 75 -16.47 3.93 14.18
N ILE A 76 -15.63 4.95 14.35
CA ILE A 76 -15.03 5.32 15.63
C ILE A 76 -15.19 6.82 15.87
N GLU A 77 -15.14 7.26 17.12
CA GLU A 77 -15.04 8.69 17.41
C GLU A 77 -13.65 9.20 17.01
N ASN A 78 -13.56 10.43 16.50
CA ASN A 78 -12.29 11.02 16.08
C ASN A 78 -11.27 11.07 17.23
N ALA A 79 -11.74 11.26 18.46
CA ALA A 79 -10.90 11.22 19.64
C ALA A 79 -10.18 9.87 19.86
N ASP A 80 -10.76 8.77 19.38
CA ASP A 80 -10.21 7.42 19.52
C ASP A 80 -9.30 6.99 18.36
N LEU A 81 -9.17 7.83 17.32
CA LEU A 81 -8.44 7.47 16.10
C LEU A 81 -6.96 7.16 16.35
N GLU A 82 -6.32 7.94 17.19
CA GLU A 82 -4.91 7.72 17.55
C GLU A 82 -4.73 6.39 18.31
N MET A 83 -5.59 6.12 19.28
CA MET A 83 -5.58 4.86 20.05
C MET A 83 -5.88 3.66 19.14
N PHE A 84 -6.79 3.82 18.17
CA PHE A 84 -7.09 2.80 17.18
C PHE A 84 -5.85 2.39 16.36
N PHE A 85 -5.06 3.35 15.89
CA PHE A 85 -3.85 3.05 15.13
C PHE A 85 -2.69 2.58 16.03
N THR A 86 -2.55 3.14 17.22
CA THR A 86 -1.53 2.73 18.20
C THR A 86 -1.69 1.27 18.61
N SER A 87 -2.94 0.82 18.84
CA SER A 87 -3.22 -0.58 19.19
C SER A 87 -2.81 -1.59 18.11
N ARG A 88 -2.70 -1.16 16.86
CA ARG A 88 -2.26 -1.99 15.73
C ARG A 88 -0.74 -2.07 15.58
N LYS A 89 0.01 -1.35 16.39
CA LYS A 89 1.48 -1.35 16.42
C LYS A 89 2.08 -1.14 15.02
N LEU A 90 1.48 -0.27 14.21
CA LEU A 90 1.99 0.05 12.89
C LEU A 90 3.30 0.81 13.01
N GLY A 91 4.27 0.44 12.17
CA GLY A 91 5.47 1.24 11.97
C GLY A 91 5.15 2.57 11.28
N PRO A 92 6.11 3.50 11.24
CA PRO A 92 5.93 4.75 10.52
C PRO A 92 5.82 4.51 9.02
N GLU A 93 5.13 5.42 8.35
CA GLU A 93 5.02 5.42 6.90
C GLU A 93 6.26 6.05 6.26
N PRO A 94 6.73 5.52 5.11
CA PRO A 94 7.90 6.04 4.42
C PRO A 94 7.60 7.24 3.52
N TRP A 95 6.34 7.62 3.40
CA TRP A 95 5.84 8.71 2.55
C TRP A 95 4.76 9.50 3.34
N PRO A 96 4.51 10.82 3.13
CA PRO A 96 5.06 11.65 2.05
C PRO A 96 6.47 12.20 2.32
N MET A 97 7.00 12.06 3.53
CA MET A 97 8.34 12.56 3.85
C MET A 97 9.41 11.53 3.46
N PRO A 98 10.28 11.83 2.49
CA PRO A 98 11.37 10.96 2.11
C PRO A 98 12.25 10.59 3.32
N ARG A 99 12.65 9.33 3.40
CA ARG A 99 13.50 8.81 4.48
C ARG A 99 14.85 8.38 3.90
N GLY A 100 15.93 8.89 4.44
CA GLY A 100 17.29 8.54 4.00
C GLY A 100 17.69 7.10 4.35
N GLY A 101 18.78 6.61 3.76
CA GLY A 101 19.26 5.22 3.95
C GLY A 101 19.53 4.85 5.39
N ALA A 102 20.03 5.81 6.21
CA ALA A 102 20.26 5.58 7.65
C ALA A 102 18.95 5.24 8.40
N TRP A 103 17.84 5.88 8.05
CA TRP A 103 16.53 5.58 8.64
C TRP A 103 16.07 4.16 8.28
N TRP A 104 16.23 3.75 7.02
CA TRP A 104 15.90 2.40 6.56
C TRP A 104 16.77 1.34 7.24
N SER A 105 18.08 1.57 7.27
CA SER A 105 19.04 0.71 7.96
C SER A 105 18.68 0.53 9.44
N GLY A 106 18.43 1.62 10.15
CA GLY A 106 18.06 1.59 11.57
C GLY A 106 16.83 0.76 11.89
N ARG A 107 15.88 0.65 10.93
CA ARG A 107 14.64 -0.11 11.11
C ARG A 107 14.73 -1.56 10.66
N LEU A 108 15.50 -1.85 9.64
CA LEU A 108 15.43 -3.13 8.94
C LEU A 108 16.66 -3.99 9.11
N LYS A 109 17.86 -3.41 9.30
CA LYS A 109 19.15 -4.14 9.34
C LYS A 109 19.22 -5.24 10.41
N GLY A 110 18.53 -5.07 11.54
CA GLY A 110 18.48 -6.08 12.61
C GLY A 110 17.65 -7.33 12.26
N SER A 111 17.05 -7.40 11.06
CA SER A 111 16.21 -8.52 10.65
C SER A 111 17.02 -9.58 9.91
N ARG A 112 16.80 -10.84 10.30
CA ARG A 112 17.43 -12.02 9.66
C ARG A 112 16.62 -12.58 8.47
N GLY A 113 15.44 -12.04 8.22
CA GLY A 113 14.58 -12.47 7.12
C GLY A 113 14.98 -11.87 5.78
N PRO A 114 14.50 -12.46 4.68
CA PRO A 114 14.70 -11.93 3.34
C PRO A 114 14.18 -10.49 3.21
N LEU A 115 14.92 -9.64 2.51
CA LEU A 115 14.69 -8.20 2.43
C LEU A 115 13.26 -7.83 2.02
N LYS A 116 12.70 -8.54 1.03
CA LYS A 116 11.31 -8.30 0.62
C LYS A 116 10.31 -8.57 1.74
N THR A 117 10.50 -9.66 2.48
CA THR A 117 9.61 -10.02 3.60
C THR A 117 9.70 -8.96 4.71
N VAL A 118 10.91 -8.50 5.00
CA VAL A 118 11.18 -7.47 6.00
C VAL A 118 10.55 -6.12 5.60
N LEU A 119 10.64 -5.74 4.33
CA LEU A 119 9.98 -4.54 3.80
C LEU A 119 8.45 -4.57 3.91
N MET A 120 7.87 -5.75 3.90
CA MET A 120 6.42 -5.94 4.00
C MET A 120 5.90 -6.02 5.43
N ASP A 121 6.79 -6.02 6.43
CA ASP A 121 6.43 -6.04 7.84
C ASP A 121 5.86 -4.68 8.26
N GLN A 122 4.55 -4.63 8.42
CA GLN A 122 3.82 -3.40 8.75
C GLN A 122 4.15 -2.84 10.15
N HIS A 123 4.74 -3.64 11.03
CA HIS A 123 5.23 -3.16 12.34
C HIS A 123 6.56 -2.39 12.22
N ARG A 124 7.34 -2.67 11.17
CA ARG A 124 8.60 -1.98 10.90
C ARG A 124 8.41 -0.74 10.06
N VAL A 125 7.73 -0.91 8.93
CA VAL A 125 7.39 0.16 7.99
C VAL A 125 5.99 -0.10 7.46
N ALA A 126 5.08 0.81 7.75
CA ALA A 126 3.70 0.67 7.32
C ALA A 126 3.52 1.05 5.84
N GLY A 127 2.49 0.50 5.19
CA GLY A 127 2.06 0.88 3.83
C GLY A 127 2.64 0.04 2.70
N LEU A 128 3.85 -0.50 2.81
CA LEU A 128 4.44 -1.29 1.73
C LEU A 128 3.82 -2.70 1.64
N GLY A 129 3.37 -3.06 0.46
CA GLY A 129 2.79 -4.37 0.16
C GLY A 129 3.61 -5.15 -0.85
N ASN A 130 3.05 -6.29 -1.30
CA ASN A 130 3.74 -7.22 -2.20
C ASN A 130 4.17 -6.58 -3.54
N ILE A 131 3.32 -5.75 -4.12
CA ILE A 131 3.61 -5.01 -5.35
C ILE A 131 4.72 -4.00 -5.08
N ALA A 132 4.51 -3.10 -4.12
CA ALA A 132 5.47 -2.05 -3.77
C ALA A 132 6.86 -2.63 -3.44
N ALA A 133 6.93 -3.67 -2.61
CA ALA A 133 8.20 -4.29 -2.25
C ALA A 133 8.93 -4.89 -3.47
N SER A 134 8.23 -5.53 -4.41
CA SER A 134 8.85 -6.07 -5.63
C SER A 134 9.38 -4.97 -6.54
N GLU A 135 8.59 -3.93 -6.78
CA GLU A 135 8.95 -2.82 -7.67
C GLU A 135 10.07 -1.94 -7.10
N ILE A 136 9.99 -1.61 -5.79
CA ILE A 136 11.01 -0.83 -5.09
C ILE A 136 12.36 -1.56 -5.11
N LEU A 137 12.38 -2.87 -4.84
CA LEU A 137 13.60 -3.66 -4.88
C LEU A 137 14.19 -3.74 -6.29
N TRP A 138 13.35 -3.82 -7.33
CA TRP A 138 13.83 -3.75 -8.72
C TRP A 138 14.42 -2.36 -9.03
N LEU A 139 13.77 -1.28 -8.61
CA LEU A 139 14.32 0.07 -8.77
C LEU A 139 15.67 0.22 -8.08
N ALA A 140 15.79 -0.27 -6.85
CA ALA A 140 17.01 -0.23 -6.04
C ALA A 140 18.11 -1.20 -6.50
N ARG A 141 17.82 -2.13 -7.40
CA ARG A 141 18.72 -3.22 -7.81
C ARG A 141 19.17 -4.11 -6.65
N LEU A 142 18.23 -4.40 -5.75
CA LEU A 142 18.46 -5.26 -4.59
C LEU A 142 17.70 -6.57 -4.75
N SER A 143 18.36 -7.68 -4.44
CA SER A 143 17.70 -8.98 -4.45
C SER A 143 16.59 -9.04 -3.38
N PRO A 144 15.39 -9.54 -3.70
CA PRO A 144 14.35 -9.77 -2.72
C PRO A 144 14.70 -10.85 -1.68
N PHE A 145 15.78 -11.61 -1.94
CA PHE A 145 16.22 -12.73 -1.12
C PHE A 145 17.41 -12.38 -0.22
N ASP A 146 18.11 -11.26 -0.50
CA ASP A 146 19.22 -10.81 0.36
C ASP A 146 18.74 -10.62 1.80
N THR A 147 19.62 -10.86 2.76
CA THR A 147 19.35 -10.58 4.16
C THR A 147 19.57 -9.10 4.45
N ALA A 148 18.67 -8.48 5.19
CA ALA A 148 18.77 -7.05 5.50
C ALA A 148 20.07 -6.69 6.26
N SER A 149 20.63 -7.61 7.07
CA SER A 149 21.90 -7.41 7.77
C SER A 149 23.11 -7.27 6.84
N ASP A 150 23.03 -7.83 5.62
CA ASP A 150 24.15 -7.92 4.70
C ASP A 150 24.25 -6.71 3.75
N LEU A 151 23.29 -5.79 3.88
CA LEU A 151 23.24 -4.59 3.06
C LEU A 151 24.26 -3.55 3.54
N ALA A 152 25.04 -3.01 2.58
CA ALA A 152 25.91 -1.86 2.79
C ALA A 152 25.09 -0.55 2.88
N LEU A 153 25.71 0.53 3.36
CA LEU A 153 25.05 1.84 3.46
C LEU A 153 24.53 2.31 2.10
N ALA A 154 25.32 2.14 1.04
CA ALA A 154 24.92 2.51 -0.33
C ALA A 154 23.68 1.73 -0.84
N ASP A 155 23.44 0.52 -0.34
CA ASP A 155 22.23 -0.26 -0.65
C ASP A 155 21.00 0.38 -0.02
N TRP A 156 21.13 0.82 1.23
CA TRP A 156 20.08 1.52 1.95
C TRP A 156 19.75 2.87 1.31
N ASP A 157 20.75 3.58 0.79
CA ASP A 157 20.53 4.83 0.07
C ASP A 157 19.77 4.57 -1.23
N ARG A 158 20.14 3.53 -2.00
CA ARG A 158 19.37 3.15 -3.21
C ARG A 158 17.94 2.74 -2.90
N LEU A 159 17.72 2.03 -1.79
CA LEU A 159 16.37 1.69 -1.33
C LEU A 159 15.58 2.96 -1.00
N ALA A 160 16.19 3.86 -0.25
CA ALA A 160 15.60 5.14 0.16
C ALA A 160 15.14 5.98 -1.05
N ASP A 161 15.98 6.08 -2.08
CA ASP A 161 15.68 6.81 -3.32
C ASP A 161 14.58 6.13 -4.16
N SER A 162 14.47 4.81 -4.04
CA SER A 162 13.52 4.03 -4.85
C SER A 162 12.09 4.10 -4.33
N VAL A 163 11.89 4.34 -3.04
CA VAL A 163 10.55 4.38 -2.43
C VAL A 163 9.71 5.54 -2.96
N PRO A 164 10.15 6.81 -2.86
CA PRO A 164 9.37 7.93 -3.41
C PRO A 164 9.19 7.80 -4.92
N ARG A 165 10.22 7.37 -5.67
CA ARG A 165 10.10 7.16 -7.12
C ARG A 165 9.03 6.15 -7.51
N PHE A 166 8.86 5.09 -6.74
CA PHE A 166 7.79 4.13 -6.96
C PHE A 166 6.42 4.76 -6.66
N ILE A 167 6.29 5.44 -5.51
CA ILE A 167 5.02 6.04 -5.09
C ILE A 167 4.58 7.14 -6.06
N ASP A 168 5.49 8.03 -6.45
CA ASP A 168 5.21 9.11 -7.40
C ASP A 168 4.77 8.54 -8.77
N ARG A 169 5.43 7.48 -9.23
CA ARG A 169 5.02 6.79 -10.45
C ARG A 169 3.60 6.23 -10.35
N VAL A 170 3.26 5.58 -9.24
CA VAL A 170 1.92 5.05 -9.01
C VAL A 170 0.90 6.19 -8.99
N LEU A 171 1.15 7.26 -8.26
CA LEU A 171 0.26 8.41 -8.19
C LEU A 171 0.05 9.08 -9.57
N GLN A 172 1.10 9.16 -10.40
CA GLN A 172 1.00 9.71 -11.75
C GLN A 172 0.22 8.81 -12.72
N THR A 173 0.37 7.49 -12.60
CA THR A 173 -0.31 6.54 -13.50
C THR A 173 -1.75 6.25 -13.09
N GLU A 174 -2.08 6.44 -11.81
CA GLU A 174 -3.39 6.15 -11.23
C GLU A 174 -4.22 7.41 -10.94
N SER A 175 -3.81 8.56 -11.49
CA SER A 175 -4.57 9.82 -11.41
C SER A 175 -5.86 9.85 -12.27
N GLY A 176 -6.23 8.72 -12.90
CA GLY A 176 -7.52 8.54 -13.55
C GLY A 176 -8.59 8.06 -12.57
N ASP A 177 -9.86 8.10 -13.00
CA ASP A 177 -11.04 7.81 -12.19
C ASP A 177 -11.10 6.40 -11.57
N GLU A 178 -10.22 5.48 -11.96
CA GLU A 178 -10.12 4.13 -11.39
C GLU A 178 -8.67 3.65 -11.27
N VAL A 179 -8.32 3.15 -10.09
CA VAL A 179 -7.08 2.39 -9.84
C VAL A 179 -7.25 0.99 -10.42
N TYR A 180 -6.78 0.76 -11.64
CA TYR A 180 -6.83 -0.55 -12.28
C TYR A 180 -5.64 -1.42 -11.85
N PHE A 181 -5.87 -2.32 -10.90
CA PHE A 181 -4.97 -3.46 -10.74
C PHE A 181 -5.15 -4.44 -11.92
N VAL A 182 -4.05 -5.01 -12.38
CA VAL A 182 -3.95 -5.96 -13.53
C VAL A 182 -5.02 -7.07 -13.57
N GLN A 183 -5.67 -7.35 -12.47
CA GLN A 183 -6.73 -8.37 -12.37
C GLN A 183 -8.03 -8.02 -13.13
N HIS A 184 -8.15 -6.82 -13.68
CA HIS A 184 -9.36 -6.34 -14.36
C HIS A 184 -9.15 -5.98 -15.83
N GLY A 185 -8.10 -6.51 -16.48
CA GLY A 185 -7.84 -6.29 -17.91
C GLY A 185 -7.11 -4.99 -18.24
N GLY A 186 -6.64 -4.25 -17.23
CA GLY A 186 -5.76 -3.09 -17.42
C GLY A 186 -4.35 -3.49 -17.89
N SER A 187 -3.64 -2.57 -18.54
CA SER A 187 -2.23 -2.78 -18.91
C SER A 187 -1.38 -2.93 -17.65
N ASN A 188 -0.46 -3.92 -17.64
CA ASN A 188 0.47 -4.08 -16.54
C ASN A 188 1.57 -3.02 -16.61
N ASN A 189 1.43 -1.94 -15.85
CA ASN A 189 2.40 -0.84 -15.79
C ASN A 189 3.58 -1.10 -14.85
N PHE A 190 3.67 -2.30 -14.24
CA PHE A 190 4.76 -2.67 -13.35
C PHE A 190 6.00 -3.12 -14.12
N ALA A 191 7.17 -2.95 -13.51
CA ALA A 191 8.44 -3.32 -14.10
C ALA A 191 8.75 -4.82 -13.98
N VAL A 192 8.37 -5.43 -12.85
CA VAL A 192 8.57 -6.87 -12.60
C VAL A 192 7.33 -7.59 -12.09
N TYR A 193 6.44 -6.92 -11.36
CA TYR A 193 5.29 -7.58 -10.75
C TYR A 193 4.34 -8.13 -11.81
N GLN A 194 3.99 -9.44 -11.69
CA GLN A 194 3.18 -10.21 -12.65
C GLN A 194 3.74 -10.24 -14.09
N ARG A 195 5.06 -10.12 -14.24
CA ARG A 195 5.74 -10.16 -15.53
C ARG A 195 6.70 -11.36 -15.65
N ALA A 196 6.39 -12.48 -14.98
CA ALA A 196 7.18 -13.70 -15.13
C ALA A 196 7.39 -14.04 -16.62
N ASP A 197 8.61 -14.45 -16.95
CA ASP A 197 9.07 -14.84 -18.29
C ASP A 197 9.08 -13.70 -19.35
N GLN A 198 8.59 -12.51 -19.00
CA GLN A 198 8.69 -11.35 -19.86
C GLN A 198 10.09 -10.69 -19.73
N PRO A 199 10.57 -10.00 -20.76
CA PRO A 199 11.86 -9.33 -20.71
C PRO A 199 11.85 -8.21 -19.66
N CYS A 200 12.92 -8.14 -18.86
CA CYS A 200 13.16 -7.05 -17.93
C CYS A 200 13.29 -5.73 -18.71
N LEU A 201 12.61 -4.68 -18.26
CA LEU A 201 12.62 -3.37 -18.92
C LEU A 201 14.00 -2.68 -18.91
N ARG A 202 14.98 -3.22 -18.17
CA ARG A 202 16.32 -2.65 -18.03
C ARG A 202 17.40 -3.41 -18.79
N CYS A 203 17.32 -4.76 -18.82
CA CYS A 203 18.39 -5.59 -19.37
C CYS A 203 17.89 -6.74 -20.27
N ALA A 204 16.61 -6.80 -20.56
CA ALA A 204 15.93 -7.82 -21.34
C ALA A 204 16.00 -9.27 -20.82
N THR A 205 16.72 -9.54 -19.72
CA THR A 205 16.70 -10.86 -19.07
C THR A 205 15.28 -11.21 -18.62
N PRO A 206 14.80 -12.44 -18.80
CA PRO A 206 13.47 -12.83 -18.35
C PRO A 206 13.27 -12.60 -16.84
N VAL A 207 12.16 -11.98 -16.48
CA VAL A 207 11.76 -11.79 -15.08
C VAL A 207 11.44 -13.15 -14.47
N ALA A 208 12.10 -13.47 -13.37
CA ALA A 208 11.86 -14.71 -12.63
C ALA A 208 10.72 -14.56 -11.62
N ARG A 209 10.13 -15.71 -11.24
CA ARG A 209 9.11 -15.80 -10.20
C ARG A 209 9.43 -16.91 -9.21
N ARG A 210 9.30 -16.62 -7.92
CA ARG A 210 9.40 -17.59 -6.81
C ARG A 210 8.32 -17.29 -5.77
N VAL A 211 7.85 -18.31 -5.06
CA VAL A 211 6.98 -18.09 -3.88
C VAL A 211 7.85 -17.89 -2.66
N GLN A 212 7.59 -16.82 -1.90
CA GLN A 212 8.31 -16.45 -0.69
C GLN A 212 7.27 -16.06 0.38
N SER A 213 7.28 -16.76 1.51
CA SER A 213 6.33 -16.54 2.61
C SER A 213 4.87 -16.48 2.14
N GLY A 214 4.46 -17.43 1.29
CA GLY A 214 3.10 -17.55 0.75
C GLY A 214 2.71 -16.50 -0.31
N ARG A 215 3.66 -15.68 -0.77
CA ARG A 215 3.42 -14.63 -1.77
C ARG A 215 4.35 -14.76 -2.96
N SER A 216 3.84 -14.52 -4.17
CA SER A 216 4.66 -14.46 -5.36
C SER A 216 5.65 -13.30 -5.27
N THR A 217 6.91 -13.60 -5.55
CA THR A 217 8.02 -12.64 -5.69
C THR A 217 8.44 -12.64 -7.14
N PHE A 218 8.52 -11.46 -7.74
CA PHE A 218 8.98 -11.25 -9.11
C PHE A 218 10.23 -10.38 -9.06
N TRP A 219 11.28 -10.77 -9.80
CA TRP A 219 12.55 -10.04 -9.85
C TRP A 219 13.30 -10.34 -11.15
N CYS A 220 14.24 -9.48 -11.50
CA CYS A 220 15.17 -9.73 -12.59
C CYS A 220 16.46 -10.34 -12.03
N PRO A 221 16.84 -11.60 -12.35
CA PRO A 221 18.05 -12.22 -11.80
C PRO A 221 19.34 -11.45 -12.13
N GLN A 222 19.40 -10.81 -13.30
CA GLN A 222 20.56 -10.04 -13.74
C GLN A 222 20.67 -8.68 -13.03
N CYS A 223 19.54 -7.96 -12.88
CA CYS A 223 19.55 -6.64 -12.24
C CYS A 223 19.56 -6.70 -10.71
N GLN A 224 19.15 -7.82 -10.16
CA GLN A 224 18.97 -8.08 -8.73
C GLN A 224 19.62 -9.43 -8.36
N PRO A 225 20.95 -9.57 -8.59
CA PRO A 225 21.63 -10.83 -8.26
C PRO A 225 21.56 -11.10 -6.75
N GLU A 226 21.34 -12.37 -6.39
CA GLU A 226 21.43 -12.81 -4.99
C GLU A 226 22.89 -12.70 -4.55
N ARG A 227 23.14 -12.21 -3.33
CA ARG A 227 24.49 -12.15 -2.75
C ARG A 227 24.91 -13.56 -2.31
N PRO A 228 26.17 -13.91 -2.50
CA PRO A 228 26.69 -15.13 -1.90
C PRO A 228 26.62 -14.99 -0.37
N HIS A 229 26.14 -16.03 0.28
CA HIS A 229 26.09 -16.16 1.75
C HIS A 229 27.42 -16.63 2.30
#